data_7bb16f397f17282cd5ad35fcad2bfe2b
#
_entry.id   7bb16f397f17282cd5ad35fcad2bfe2b
#
_cell.length_a   1.000
_cell.length_b   1.000
_cell.length_c   1.000
_cell.angle_alpha   90.00
_cell.angle_beta   90.00
_cell.angle_gamma   90.00
#
_symmetry.space_group_name_H-M   'P 1'
#
loop_
_entity.id
_entity.type
_entity.pdbx_description
1 polymer ?
#
loop_
_entity_poly.entity_id
_entity_poly.type
_entity_poly.pdbx_seq_one_letter_code
_entity_poly.pdbx_strand_id
1 'polypeptide(L)'
;TQLKIYPDKIILWNVGTLPEGINVDELKKNHSSYPRNGLLADVFFKAGLIEAWGRGTIKIIDECKKSGLPEPEFKEEFGGFTVYLYKDIYTEENLRKIGLNERQIKAVLYVKEKGKITNKEYQQICNTSERTATRDLSELVSKEILEQKGTTGKGTSYIIKTPKPTGRRHKDAK
;
A
#
# COMPACT_ATOMS: atom_id res chain seq x y z
N THR A 1 -11.87 12.24 15.84
CA THR A 1 -11.33 11.07 15.12
C THR A 1 -12.49 10.25 14.59
N GLN A 2 -12.40 9.79 13.34
CA GLN A 2 -13.33 8.85 12.73
C GLN A 2 -12.57 7.58 12.33
N LEU A 3 -13.16 6.42 12.62
CA LEU A 3 -12.68 5.12 12.17
C LEU A 3 -13.73 4.52 11.23
N LYS A 4 -13.31 4.17 10.01
CA LYS A 4 -14.17 3.48 9.02
C LYS A 4 -13.51 2.15 8.67
N ILE A 5 -14.30 1.07 8.78
CA ILE A 5 -13.82 -0.29 8.49
C ILE A 5 -14.55 -0.80 7.24
N TYR A 6 -13.78 -1.19 6.24
CA TYR A 6 -14.23 -1.78 4.97
C TYR A 6 -13.69 -3.20 4.83
N PRO A 7 -14.22 -4.01 3.93
CA PRO A 7 -13.71 -5.37 3.70
C PRO A 7 -12.23 -5.43 3.29
N ASP A 8 -11.74 -4.39 2.63
CA ASP A 8 -10.43 -4.29 2.02
C ASP A 8 -9.47 -3.31 2.73
N LYS A 9 -9.99 -2.46 3.65
CA LYS A 9 -9.17 -1.44 4.32
C LYS A 9 -9.80 -0.90 5.60
N ILE A 10 -8.96 -0.27 6.40
CA ILE A 10 -9.35 0.57 7.53
C ILE A 10 -8.93 2.01 7.21
N ILE A 11 -9.79 2.96 7.49
CA ILE A 11 -9.53 4.39 7.32
C ILE A 11 -9.64 5.06 8.67
N LEU A 12 -8.58 5.75 9.07
CA LEU A 12 -8.53 6.62 10.23
C LEU A 12 -8.46 8.07 9.75
N TRP A 13 -9.41 8.89 10.15
CA TRP A 13 -9.43 10.31 9.83
C TRP A 13 -9.48 11.16 11.10
N ASN A 14 -8.71 12.23 11.10
CA ASN A 14 -8.67 13.21 12.19
C ASN A 14 -8.76 14.62 11.62
N VAL A 15 -9.54 15.49 12.24
CA VAL A 15 -9.63 16.90 11.86
C VAL A 15 -8.29 17.61 12.09
N GLY A 16 -7.94 18.51 11.17
CA GLY A 16 -6.73 19.33 11.20
C GLY A 16 -5.62 18.82 10.29
N THR A 17 -4.83 19.76 9.80
CA THR A 17 -3.68 19.54 8.90
C THR A 17 -2.45 19.07 9.66
N LEU A 18 -1.41 18.65 8.96
CA LEU A 18 -0.08 18.43 9.56
C LEU A 18 0.46 19.74 10.15
N PRO A 19 1.31 19.70 11.19
CA PRO A 19 2.02 20.88 11.71
C PRO A 19 2.88 21.53 10.63
N GLU A 20 3.11 22.84 10.75
CA GLU A 20 4.08 23.53 9.89
C GLU A 20 5.45 22.87 10.00
N GLY A 21 6.14 22.71 8.87
CA GLY A 21 7.49 22.13 8.78
C GLY A 21 7.51 20.62 8.56
N ILE A 22 6.34 19.96 8.39
CA ILE A 22 6.29 18.56 7.95
C ILE A 22 5.19 18.38 6.88
N ASN A 23 5.50 17.60 5.84
CA ASN A 23 4.55 17.23 4.81
C ASN A 23 4.34 15.70 4.77
N VAL A 24 3.37 15.25 3.96
CA VAL A 24 3.00 13.83 3.86
C VAL A 24 4.18 12.94 3.43
N ASP A 25 5.05 13.43 2.54
CA ASP A 25 6.20 12.65 2.05
C ASP A 25 7.29 12.49 3.12
N GLU A 26 7.38 13.43 4.05
CA GLU A 26 8.33 13.38 5.17
C GLU A 26 7.90 12.37 6.24
N LEU A 27 6.60 12.07 6.36
CA LEU A 27 6.10 11.05 7.29
C LEU A 27 6.66 9.64 7.00
N LYS A 28 7.13 9.42 5.77
CA LYS A 28 7.77 8.16 5.36
C LYS A 28 9.27 8.11 5.64
N LYS A 29 9.84 9.17 6.18
CA LYS A 29 11.26 9.33 6.49
C LYS A 29 11.45 9.64 7.97
N ASN A 30 12.70 9.63 8.42
CA ASN A 30 13.00 10.14 9.75
C ASN A 30 12.68 11.63 9.83
N HIS A 31 11.81 12.01 10.75
CA HIS A 31 11.40 13.39 10.99
C HIS A 31 11.32 13.66 12.50
N SER A 32 11.41 14.92 12.86
CA SER A 32 11.21 15.33 14.24
C SER A 32 9.74 15.17 14.66
N SER A 33 9.51 15.01 15.96
CA SER A 33 8.16 15.02 16.51
C SER A 33 7.66 16.45 16.65
N TYR A 34 6.47 16.72 16.14
CA TYR A 34 5.79 18.03 16.22
C TYR A 34 4.45 17.89 16.96
N PRO A 35 4.47 17.67 18.29
CA PRO A 35 3.23 17.52 19.04
C PRO A 35 2.48 18.86 19.14
N ARG A 36 1.18 18.87 18.78
CA ARG A 36 0.33 20.06 18.93
C ARG A 36 0.08 20.42 20.40
N ASN A 37 0.08 19.42 21.25
CA ASN A 37 -0.06 19.60 22.69
C ASN A 37 1.13 18.90 23.38
N GLY A 38 2.16 19.68 23.69
CA GLY A 38 3.39 19.17 24.33
C GLY A 38 3.14 18.54 25.70
N LEU A 39 2.17 19.08 26.46
CA LEU A 39 1.84 18.53 27.77
C LEU A 39 1.24 17.13 27.68
N LEU A 40 0.27 16.92 26.78
CA LEU A 40 -0.29 15.60 26.55
C LEU A 40 0.74 14.62 25.98
N ALA A 41 1.60 15.08 25.08
CA ALA A 41 2.68 14.27 24.55
C ALA A 41 3.65 13.82 25.64
N ASP A 42 4.03 14.71 26.56
CA ASP A 42 4.90 14.40 27.69
C ASP A 42 4.27 13.35 28.63
N VAL A 43 2.98 13.52 28.95
CA VAL A 43 2.25 12.54 29.79
C VAL A 43 2.18 11.17 29.09
N PHE A 44 1.86 11.12 27.81
CA PHE A 44 1.80 9.85 27.07
C PHE A 44 3.18 9.19 26.91
N PHE A 45 4.22 10.01 26.73
CA PHE A 45 5.59 9.51 26.69
C PHE A 45 6.00 8.89 28.05
N LYS A 46 5.76 9.58 29.17
CA LYS A 46 6.03 9.06 30.50
C LYS A 46 5.22 7.81 30.86
N ALA A 47 4.00 7.70 30.28
CA ALA A 47 3.16 6.50 30.41
C ALA A 47 3.58 5.35 29.48
N GLY A 48 4.59 5.52 28.63
CA GLY A 48 5.03 4.51 27.66
C GLY A 48 4.07 4.27 26.49
N LEU A 49 3.10 5.18 26.27
CA LEU A 49 2.09 5.04 25.23
C LEU A 49 2.55 5.58 23.86
N ILE A 50 3.53 6.48 23.85
CA ILE A 50 4.13 7.03 22.63
C ILE A 50 5.66 7.12 22.77
N GLU A 51 6.34 7.18 21.61
CA GLU A 51 7.78 7.44 21.53
C GLU A 51 8.07 8.92 21.24
N ALA A 52 9.18 9.46 21.73
CA ALA A 52 9.50 10.90 21.64
C ALA A 52 10.05 11.35 20.26
N TRP A 53 10.42 10.44 19.37
CA TRP A 53 11.32 10.73 18.26
C TRP A 53 10.64 10.81 16.87
N GLY A 54 9.34 11.02 16.78
CA GLY A 54 8.63 11.11 15.50
C GLY A 54 8.60 9.81 14.68
N ARG A 55 8.88 8.65 15.27
CA ARG A 55 8.99 7.37 14.57
C ARG A 55 7.66 6.63 14.40
N GLY A 56 6.55 7.17 14.88
CA GLY A 56 5.25 6.49 14.86
C GLY A 56 4.78 6.11 13.47
N THR A 57 4.90 6.99 12.50
CA THR A 57 4.51 6.74 11.11
C THR A 57 5.40 5.71 10.42
N ILE A 58 6.71 5.76 10.66
CA ILE A 58 7.68 4.77 10.17
C ILE A 58 7.36 3.40 10.76
N LYS A 59 7.06 3.32 12.05
CA LYS A 59 6.68 2.08 12.73
C LYS A 59 5.41 1.47 12.11
N ILE A 60 4.40 2.28 11.78
CA ILE A 60 3.20 1.81 11.06
C ILE A 60 3.59 1.19 9.70
N ILE A 61 4.44 1.86 8.93
CA ILE A 61 4.93 1.37 7.64
C ILE A 61 5.68 0.04 7.82
N ASP A 62 6.60 -0.01 8.77
CA ASP A 62 7.42 -1.20 9.02
C ASP A 62 6.57 -2.39 9.48
N GLU A 63 5.58 -2.18 10.35
CA GLU A 63 4.70 -3.25 10.81
C GLU A 63 3.78 -3.77 9.70
N CYS A 64 3.26 -2.88 8.84
CA CYS A 64 2.54 -3.30 7.65
C CYS A 64 3.44 -4.16 6.74
N LYS A 65 4.66 -3.71 6.48
CA LYS A 65 5.63 -4.42 5.64
C LYS A 65 6.02 -5.78 6.23
N LYS A 66 6.33 -5.86 7.52
CA LYS A 66 6.64 -7.13 8.22
C LYS A 66 5.48 -8.12 8.17
N SER A 67 4.25 -7.62 8.24
CA SER A 67 3.04 -8.42 8.16
C SER A 67 2.63 -8.78 6.72
N GLY A 68 3.42 -8.40 5.71
CA GLY A 68 3.09 -8.64 4.30
C GLY A 68 1.88 -7.86 3.80
N LEU A 69 1.49 -6.78 4.52
CA LEU A 69 0.41 -5.90 4.11
C LEU A 69 0.91 -4.82 3.14
N PRO A 70 0.04 -4.27 2.30
CA PRO A 70 0.38 -3.10 1.49
C PRO A 70 0.85 -1.93 2.35
N GLU A 71 1.72 -1.09 1.78
CA GLU A 71 2.18 0.13 2.46
C GLU A 71 0.99 1.03 2.81
N PRO A 72 0.93 1.58 4.02
CA PRO A 72 -0.12 2.51 4.41
C PRO A 72 -0.02 3.81 3.61
N GLU A 73 -1.16 4.44 3.36
CA GLU A 73 -1.23 5.72 2.68
C GLU A 73 -1.63 6.82 3.66
N PHE A 74 -0.89 7.93 3.62
CA PHE A 74 -1.14 9.12 4.41
C PHE A 74 -1.61 10.24 3.49
N LYS A 75 -2.68 10.96 3.87
CA LYS A 75 -3.23 12.08 3.09
C LYS A 75 -3.71 13.20 3.95
N GLU A 76 -3.54 14.42 3.47
CA GLU A 76 -4.32 15.57 3.94
C GLU A 76 -5.50 15.77 3.00
N GLU A 77 -6.71 15.55 3.50
CA GLU A 77 -7.94 15.66 2.72
C GLU A 77 -9.14 15.93 3.61
N PHE A 78 -10.18 16.51 3.04
CA PHE A 78 -11.43 16.83 3.76
C PHE A 78 -11.23 17.65 5.05
N GLY A 79 -10.24 18.57 5.04
CA GLY A 79 -9.93 19.39 6.21
C GLY A 79 -9.30 18.61 7.37
N GLY A 80 -8.75 17.44 7.11
CA GLY A 80 -8.14 16.56 8.09
C GLY A 80 -6.98 15.74 7.55
N PHE A 81 -6.43 14.93 8.44
CA PHE A 81 -5.40 13.96 8.14
C PHE A 81 -5.97 12.55 8.14
N THR A 82 -5.72 11.80 7.07
CA THR A 82 -6.24 10.45 6.84
C THR A 82 -5.12 9.44 6.75
N VAL A 83 -5.30 8.31 7.41
CA VAL A 83 -4.47 7.12 7.28
C VAL A 83 -5.30 5.99 6.69
N TYR A 84 -4.83 5.42 5.59
CA TYR A 84 -5.39 4.22 4.96
C TYR A 84 -4.51 3.03 5.29
N LEU A 85 -5.08 2.02 5.93
CA LEU A 85 -4.46 0.72 6.18
C LEU A 85 -5.17 -0.32 5.32
N TYR A 86 -4.44 -0.93 4.39
CA TYR A 86 -5.00 -1.89 3.45
C TYR A 86 -4.86 -3.31 3.96
N LYS A 87 -5.89 -4.13 3.76
CA LYS A 87 -5.81 -5.57 3.97
C LYS A 87 -4.99 -6.20 2.86
N ASP A 88 -4.35 -7.33 3.15
CA ASP A 88 -3.74 -8.15 2.12
C ASP A 88 -4.83 -8.76 1.23
N ILE A 89 -5.00 -8.18 0.05
CA ILE A 89 -5.91 -8.67 -0.97
C ILE A 89 -5.25 -9.70 -1.89
N TYR A 90 -3.91 -9.82 -1.84
CA TYR A 90 -3.12 -10.74 -2.67
C TYR A 90 -2.85 -12.06 -1.95
N THR A 91 -3.89 -12.63 -1.32
CA THR A 91 -3.88 -14.00 -0.81
C THR A 91 -4.26 -14.96 -1.94
N GLU A 92 -3.75 -16.18 -1.91
CA GLU A 92 -4.05 -17.21 -2.90
C GLU A 92 -5.56 -17.41 -3.10
N GLU A 93 -6.30 -17.44 -1.98
CA GLU A 93 -7.75 -17.56 -1.99
C GLU A 93 -8.45 -16.40 -2.73
N ASN A 94 -8.05 -15.16 -2.45
CA ASN A 94 -8.63 -14.00 -3.09
C ASN A 94 -8.27 -13.94 -4.59
N LEU A 95 -7.03 -14.29 -4.93
CA LEU A 95 -6.57 -14.33 -6.33
C LEU A 95 -7.33 -15.38 -7.14
N ARG A 96 -7.67 -16.53 -6.55
CA ARG A 96 -8.56 -17.53 -7.18
C ARG A 96 -9.98 -17.00 -7.36
N LYS A 97 -10.55 -16.32 -6.37
CA LYS A 97 -11.90 -15.73 -6.44
C LYS A 97 -12.04 -14.68 -7.57
N ILE A 98 -10.99 -13.95 -7.88
CA ILE A 98 -10.98 -13.00 -9.01
C ILE A 98 -10.63 -13.63 -10.36
N GLY A 99 -10.56 -14.97 -10.42
CA GLY A 99 -10.41 -15.73 -11.67
C GLY A 99 -9.01 -15.75 -12.24
N LEU A 100 -7.97 -15.69 -11.40
CA LEU A 100 -6.59 -15.91 -11.85
C LEU A 100 -6.29 -17.40 -11.95
N ASN A 101 -5.52 -17.77 -12.97
CA ASN A 101 -4.99 -19.13 -13.10
C ASN A 101 -3.78 -19.34 -12.17
N GLU A 102 -3.42 -20.62 -11.93
CA GLU A 102 -2.33 -20.99 -10.99
C GLU A 102 -0.98 -20.32 -11.30
N ARG A 103 -0.64 -20.11 -12.59
CA ARG A 103 0.59 -19.42 -12.98
C ARG A 103 0.54 -17.94 -12.61
N GLN A 104 -0.58 -17.29 -12.85
CA GLN A 104 -0.79 -15.88 -12.49
C GLN A 104 -0.76 -15.68 -10.98
N ILE A 105 -1.39 -16.58 -10.22
CA ILE A 105 -1.35 -16.57 -8.75
C ILE A 105 0.09 -16.68 -8.28
N LYS A 106 0.84 -17.66 -8.78
CA LYS A 106 2.25 -17.87 -8.43
C LYS A 106 3.11 -16.64 -8.73
N ALA A 107 2.87 -15.98 -9.86
CA ALA A 107 3.57 -14.76 -10.24
C ALA A 107 3.24 -13.58 -9.31
N VAL A 108 1.97 -13.38 -8.95
CA VAL A 108 1.56 -12.31 -8.03
C VAL A 108 2.17 -12.51 -6.64
N LEU A 109 2.13 -13.75 -6.12
CA LEU A 109 2.76 -14.07 -4.83
C LEU A 109 4.28 -13.87 -4.88
N TYR A 110 4.93 -14.23 -5.98
CA TYR A 110 6.36 -13.97 -6.19
C TYR A 110 6.66 -12.46 -6.18
N VAL A 111 5.86 -11.65 -6.89
CA VAL A 111 6.03 -10.18 -6.88
C VAL A 111 5.82 -9.60 -5.49
N LYS A 112 4.86 -10.14 -4.74
CA LYS A 112 4.60 -9.72 -3.36
C LYS A 112 5.83 -9.95 -2.46
N GLU A 113 6.53 -11.07 -2.66
CA GLU A 113 7.72 -11.42 -1.87
C GLU A 113 8.98 -10.68 -2.36
N LYS A 114 9.21 -10.63 -3.68
CA LYS A 114 10.46 -10.12 -4.29
C LYS A 114 10.38 -8.67 -4.75
N GLY A 115 9.18 -8.07 -4.72
CA GLY A 115 8.92 -6.69 -5.13
C GLY A 115 8.69 -6.50 -6.63
N LYS A 116 9.23 -7.34 -7.49
CA LYS A 116 9.08 -7.26 -8.96
C LYS A 116 9.25 -8.63 -9.62
N ILE A 117 8.78 -8.71 -10.87
CA ILE A 117 9.00 -9.86 -11.75
C ILE A 117 9.27 -9.38 -13.18
N THR A 118 10.18 -10.05 -13.87
CA THR A 118 10.42 -9.90 -15.32
C THR A 118 9.75 -11.03 -16.08
N ASN A 119 9.61 -10.87 -17.41
CA ASN A 119 9.08 -11.95 -18.26
C ASN A 119 9.95 -13.22 -18.13
N LYS A 120 11.27 -13.08 -18.08
CA LYS A 120 12.20 -14.22 -17.94
C LYS A 120 12.02 -14.96 -16.60
N GLU A 121 11.87 -14.24 -15.51
CA GLU A 121 11.59 -14.84 -14.19
C GLU A 121 10.24 -15.54 -14.19
N TYR A 122 9.20 -14.94 -14.82
CA TYR A 122 7.89 -15.58 -14.99
C TYR A 122 8.01 -16.93 -15.70
N GLN A 123 8.75 -16.99 -16.81
CA GLN A 123 9.00 -18.24 -17.55
C GLN A 123 9.61 -19.29 -16.65
N GLN A 124 10.62 -18.92 -15.86
CA GLN A 124 11.33 -19.84 -14.97
C GLN A 124 10.44 -20.39 -13.86
N ILE A 125 9.72 -19.50 -13.13
CA ILE A 125 8.91 -19.92 -11.97
C ILE A 125 7.65 -20.68 -12.38
N CYS A 126 7.12 -20.40 -13.58
CA CYS A 126 5.88 -21.01 -14.09
C CYS A 126 6.15 -22.12 -15.12
N ASN A 127 7.41 -22.39 -15.47
CA ASN A 127 7.83 -23.35 -16.49
C ASN A 127 7.01 -23.19 -17.79
N THR A 128 7.04 -22.01 -18.41
CA THR A 128 6.21 -21.66 -19.56
C THR A 128 6.98 -20.90 -20.63
N SER A 129 6.39 -20.80 -21.84
CA SER A 129 6.99 -20.08 -22.95
C SER A 129 6.92 -18.55 -22.76
N GLU A 130 7.80 -17.81 -23.44
CA GLU A 130 7.81 -16.34 -23.46
C GLU A 130 6.47 -15.76 -23.91
N ARG A 131 5.83 -16.35 -24.92
CA ARG A 131 4.52 -15.92 -25.42
C ARG A 131 3.42 -16.04 -24.35
N THR A 132 3.43 -17.14 -23.61
CA THR A 132 2.48 -17.37 -22.51
C THR A 132 2.74 -16.41 -21.36
N ALA A 133 4.00 -16.22 -20.98
CA ALA A 133 4.40 -15.27 -19.93
C ALA A 133 3.97 -13.84 -20.30
N THR A 134 4.19 -13.41 -21.54
CA THR A 134 3.78 -12.07 -22.01
C THR A 134 2.27 -11.90 -21.94
N ARG A 135 1.48 -12.89 -22.36
CA ARG A 135 0.03 -12.84 -22.29
C ARG A 135 -0.47 -12.77 -20.84
N ASP A 136 0.02 -13.66 -19.99
CA ASP A 136 -0.41 -13.75 -18.59
C ASP A 136 -0.04 -12.46 -17.82
N LEU A 137 1.14 -11.89 -18.06
CA LEU A 137 1.57 -10.61 -17.48
C LEU A 137 0.73 -9.43 -17.99
N SER A 138 0.43 -9.40 -19.31
CA SER A 138 -0.45 -8.37 -19.88
C SER A 138 -1.86 -8.44 -19.32
N GLU A 139 -2.38 -9.64 -19.07
CA GLU A 139 -3.68 -9.84 -18.42
C GLU A 139 -3.66 -9.34 -16.95
N LEU A 140 -2.60 -9.61 -16.19
CA LEU A 140 -2.44 -9.10 -14.84
C LEU A 140 -2.36 -7.57 -14.79
N VAL A 141 -1.76 -6.94 -15.80
CA VAL A 141 -1.75 -5.48 -15.95
C VAL A 141 -3.15 -4.96 -16.31
N SER A 142 -3.86 -5.60 -17.22
CA SER A 142 -5.23 -5.20 -17.63
C SER A 142 -6.23 -5.34 -16.48
N LYS A 143 -6.04 -6.32 -15.61
CA LYS A 143 -6.81 -6.51 -14.36
C LYS A 143 -6.38 -5.59 -13.21
N GLU A 144 -5.46 -4.65 -13.47
CA GLU A 144 -4.95 -3.70 -12.48
C GLU A 144 -4.26 -4.33 -11.26
N ILE A 145 -3.81 -5.57 -11.37
CA ILE A 145 -3.10 -6.30 -10.29
C ILE A 145 -1.61 -5.95 -10.32
N LEU A 146 -1.02 -5.92 -11.51
CA LEU A 146 0.35 -5.50 -11.71
C LEU A 146 0.42 -4.19 -12.49
N GLU A 147 1.52 -3.47 -12.30
CA GLU A 147 1.91 -2.29 -13.08
C GLU A 147 3.23 -2.56 -13.78
N GLN A 148 3.29 -2.27 -15.08
CA GLN A 148 4.51 -2.37 -15.86
C GLN A 148 5.43 -1.18 -15.58
N LYS A 149 6.70 -1.45 -15.26
CA LYS A 149 7.77 -0.47 -15.13
C LYS A 149 8.80 -0.67 -16.24
N GLY A 150 9.17 0.43 -16.88
CA GLY A 150 10.08 0.44 -18.04
C GLY A 150 9.35 0.38 -19.38
N THR A 151 10.07 0.78 -20.44
CA THR A 151 9.59 0.70 -21.83
C THR A 151 9.84 -0.71 -22.38
N THR A 152 9.06 -1.08 -23.42
CA THR A 152 9.11 -2.38 -24.07
C THR A 152 10.54 -2.80 -24.43
N GLY A 153 11.00 -3.96 -23.94
CA GLY A 153 12.33 -4.50 -24.24
C GLY A 153 13.13 -4.96 -23.00
N LYS A 154 14.46 -5.02 -23.16
CA LYS A 154 15.37 -5.36 -22.06
C LYS A 154 15.22 -4.34 -20.90
N GLY A 155 14.72 -4.79 -19.75
CA GLY A 155 14.53 -3.96 -18.56
C GLY A 155 13.08 -3.78 -18.13
N THR A 156 12.10 -4.30 -18.87
CA THR A 156 10.70 -4.31 -18.44
C THR A 156 10.51 -5.22 -17.23
N SER A 157 9.92 -4.67 -16.17
CA SER A 157 9.54 -5.42 -14.98
C SER A 157 8.11 -5.07 -14.57
N TYR A 158 7.51 -5.93 -13.77
CA TYR A 158 6.15 -5.78 -13.27
C TYR A 158 6.17 -5.77 -11.75
N ILE A 159 5.46 -4.84 -11.16
CA ILE A 159 5.33 -4.68 -9.70
C ILE A 159 3.85 -4.75 -9.33
N ILE A 160 3.55 -5.04 -8.07
CA ILE A 160 2.16 -4.95 -7.58
C ILE A 160 1.67 -3.51 -7.75
N LYS A 161 0.50 -3.37 -8.36
CA LYS A 161 -0.18 -2.07 -8.44
C LYS A 161 -0.78 -1.75 -7.08
N THR A 162 -0.30 -0.69 -6.44
CA THR A 162 -0.93 -0.20 -5.21
C THR A 162 -2.37 0.21 -5.53
N PRO A 163 -3.39 -0.27 -4.78
CA PRO A 163 -4.76 0.11 -5.03
C PRO A 163 -4.91 1.62 -4.98
N LYS A 164 -5.26 2.26 -6.11
CA LYS A 164 -5.66 3.67 -6.07
C LYS A 164 -6.96 3.76 -5.27
N PRO A 165 -7.12 4.71 -4.36
CA PRO A 165 -8.37 4.91 -3.66
C PRO A 165 -9.47 5.13 -4.71
N THR A 166 -10.41 4.22 -4.77
CA THR A 166 -11.65 4.40 -5.54
C THR A 166 -12.44 5.52 -4.87
N GLY A 167 -12.19 6.74 -5.30
CA GLY A 167 -13.07 7.87 -5.00
C GLY A 167 -14.40 7.66 -5.70
N ARG A 168 -15.32 6.93 -5.09
CA ARG A 168 -16.74 7.08 -5.41
C ARG A 168 -17.10 8.50 -4.99
N ARG A 169 -17.20 9.39 -5.97
CA ARG A 169 -17.96 10.63 -5.80
C ARG A 169 -19.36 10.21 -5.38
N HIS A 170 -19.71 10.41 -4.12
CA HIS A 170 -21.11 10.54 -3.75
C HIS A 170 -21.64 11.69 -4.61
N LYS A 171 -22.45 11.38 -5.63
CA LYS A 171 -23.35 12.35 -6.22
C LYS A 171 -24.32 12.67 -5.11
N ASP A 172 -24.21 13.88 -4.60
CA ASP A 172 -25.13 14.44 -3.64
C ASP A 172 -26.54 14.30 -4.20
N ALA A 173 -27.39 13.61 -3.45
CA ALA A 173 -28.83 13.68 -3.63
C ALA A 173 -29.27 15.12 -3.27
N LYS A 174 -29.96 15.75 -4.21
CA LYS A 174 -30.67 16.98 -3.98
C LYS A 174 -31.75 16.81 -2.92
#